data_ebdd6b4b05b04bc87a8f83dd94d8e031
#
_entry.id   ebdd6b4b05b04bc87a8f83dd94d8e031
#
_cell.length_a   1.000
_cell.length_b   1.000
_cell.length_c   1.000
_cell.angle_alpha   90.00
_cell.angle_beta   90.00
_cell.angle_gamma   90.00
#
_symmetry.space_group_name_H-M   'P 1'
#
loop_
_entity.id
_entity.type
_entity.pdbx_description
1 polymer ?
#
loop_
_entity_poly.entity_id
_entity_poly.type
_entity_poly.pdbx_seq_one_letter_code
_entity_poly.pdbx_strand_id
1 'polypeptide(L)'
;MQNKGKRPFGKVLMVLMIIFFYLPIAYMIIFSFNDGKSLTSFTGFSLRWYQHMLESQDMMEALYTTFSVAILATVISTIAGTIAAIGLSKSKKVIRNLMDQVNNLPMMNPEIVTAIGFMLLFITFKVEKGYMTMLLAHIAFCIPYVMLSVMPKIKQLDPNLADAAMDLGATPWQALRKVIVPQIMPGIISGGLIAFTMSIDDFIISYFVTGGGVKNLSIIVYTMSKRVNPSINAISTCMVLIITIMLLIINLAPVLSAKRRKKEEIKKRRILPGILVAAAVVLLAVFVKFGGSKEERPFEGQTLHIYNWGEYTGENIIADFEEETGATVVQENFDSNEQMYIKVANKEPYDLLVPSDYMIERLIQEDLLQKLDHSKLTCMDKLADSVKGLPYDPNNEYSVPYFWGTVGIVYDKRKVDVKDLEEEGFGIFLDEKYKGDVYLYDSERDSFMMALKTLGYSMNTTNEQEIQEAYEWLVQCVETMDTEIVTDEIIDNMAQGRKALGLIYSGDATYVMDENENMGYYMPKSGTNLWSDAMVIPKNAKNPELAHAFINYASDYAGAYDNSSYVGYTSANKEVMDDIYGEGGDYEGIDAYIPRIDNPKDEVFVYNEDTKKIMGDLWSRVKIAASNAD
;
A
#
# COMPACT_ATOMS: atom_id res chain seq x y z
N MET A 1 33.78 -43.28 -27.01
CA MET A 1 34.23 -42.74 -25.71
C MET A 1 34.11 -41.22 -25.75
N GLN A 2 32.99 -40.67 -25.28
CA GLN A 2 32.81 -39.22 -25.16
C GLN A 2 33.48 -38.74 -23.87
N ASN A 3 34.48 -37.90 -24.06
CA ASN A 3 35.29 -37.29 -23.00
C ASN A 3 34.41 -36.40 -22.13
N LYS A 4 34.00 -36.87 -20.95
CA LYS A 4 33.31 -36.08 -19.93
C LYS A 4 34.32 -35.13 -19.28
N GLY A 5 34.79 -34.14 -20.03
CA GLY A 5 35.54 -33.03 -19.47
C GLY A 5 34.63 -32.30 -18.47
N LYS A 6 34.93 -32.44 -17.19
CA LYS A 6 34.31 -31.62 -16.12
C LYS A 6 34.51 -30.15 -16.49
N ARG A 7 33.45 -29.46 -16.86
CA ARG A 7 33.47 -28.00 -17.04
C ARG A 7 33.21 -27.35 -15.67
N PRO A 8 34.25 -27.07 -14.85
CA PRO A 8 34.09 -26.48 -13.53
C PRO A 8 33.48 -25.07 -13.65
N PHE A 9 33.85 -24.34 -14.70
CA PHE A 9 33.32 -22.98 -14.96
C PHE A 9 31.79 -22.93 -15.08
N GLY A 10 31.16 -23.85 -15.81
CA GLY A 10 29.68 -23.88 -15.93
C GLY A 10 28.99 -24.20 -14.60
N LYS A 11 29.60 -25.01 -13.72
CA LYS A 11 29.03 -25.25 -12.38
C LYS A 11 29.20 -24.06 -11.47
N VAL A 12 30.34 -23.37 -11.52
CA VAL A 12 30.58 -22.15 -10.74
C VAL A 12 29.60 -21.05 -11.18
N LEU A 13 29.47 -20.84 -12.48
CA LEU A 13 28.51 -19.86 -13.02
C LEU A 13 27.06 -20.17 -12.59
N MET A 14 26.65 -21.44 -12.65
CA MET A 14 25.32 -21.86 -12.21
C MET A 14 25.11 -21.60 -10.71
N VAL A 15 26.10 -21.87 -9.85
CA VAL A 15 26.04 -21.60 -8.42
C VAL A 15 25.95 -20.10 -8.15
N LEU A 16 26.78 -19.30 -8.85
CA LEU A 16 26.73 -17.84 -8.72
C LEU A 16 25.35 -17.27 -9.14
N MET A 17 24.78 -17.77 -10.23
CA MET A 17 23.44 -17.37 -10.64
C MET A 17 22.38 -17.74 -9.60
N ILE A 18 22.44 -18.95 -9.03
CA ILE A 18 21.52 -19.36 -7.97
C ILE A 18 21.66 -18.45 -6.76
N ILE A 19 22.89 -18.19 -6.30
CA ILE A 19 23.14 -17.28 -5.18
C ILE A 19 22.55 -15.90 -5.50
N PHE A 20 22.82 -15.34 -6.67
CA PHE A 20 22.33 -14.03 -7.08
C PHE A 20 20.80 -13.93 -7.05
N PHE A 21 20.08 -14.93 -7.55
CA PHE A 21 18.61 -14.93 -7.55
C PHE A 21 17.99 -15.17 -6.17
N TYR A 22 18.65 -15.96 -5.31
CA TYR A 22 18.10 -16.27 -3.99
C TYR A 22 18.63 -15.38 -2.87
N LEU A 23 19.64 -14.55 -3.13
CA LEU A 23 20.21 -13.64 -2.13
C LEU A 23 19.17 -12.63 -1.58
N PRO A 24 18.34 -11.96 -2.39
CA PRO A 24 17.30 -11.07 -1.88
C PRO A 24 16.30 -11.79 -0.98
N ILE A 25 15.90 -13.01 -1.35
CA ILE A 25 14.97 -13.83 -0.56
C ILE A 25 15.62 -14.23 0.78
N ALA A 26 16.88 -14.63 0.75
CA ALA A 26 17.62 -14.97 1.96
C ALA A 26 17.79 -13.74 2.88
N TYR A 27 18.06 -12.58 2.30
CA TYR A 27 18.11 -11.30 3.03
C TYR A 27 16.80 -11.01 3.74
N MET A 28 15.69 -11.02 3.01
CA MET A 28 14.34 -10.82 3.55
C MET A 28 14.03 -11.80 4.70
N ILE A 29 14.35 -13.10 4.52
CA ILE A 29 14.15 -14.12 5.56
C ILE A 29 15.00 -13.82 6.81
N ILE A 30 16.25 -13.37 6.65
CA ILE A 30 17.11 -13.04 7.80
C ILE A 30 16.55 -11.81 8.54
N PHE A 31 16.19 -10.76 7.81
CA PHE A 31 15.66 -9.54 8.39
C PHE A 31 14.23 -9.67 8.93
N SER A 32 13.49 -10.71 8.58
CA SER A 32 12.21 -11.03 9.23
C SER A 32 12.36 -11.40 10.72
N PHE A 33 13.56 -11.75 11.15
CA PHE A 33 13.90 -12.05 12.55
C PHE A 33 14.65 -10.89 13.23
N ASN A 34 14.79 -9.74 12.59
CA ASN A 34 15.44 -8.58 13.20
C ASN A 34 14.55 -8.01 14.33
N ASP A 35 15.16 -7.57 15.44
CA ASP A 35 14.43 -6.97 16.56
C ASP A 35 14.09 -5.50 16.30
N GLY A 36 14.98 -4.76 15.64
CA GLY A 36 14.78 -3.35 15.30
C GLY A 36 13.87 -3.13 14.09
N LYS A 37 13.40 -1.89 13.93
CA LYS A 37 12.59 -1.45 12.79
C LYS A 37 13.42 -1.34 11.50
N SER A 38 14.75 -1.21 11.59
CA SER A 38 15.63 -1.02 10.44
C SER A 38 15.64 -2.22 9.49
N LEU A 39 15.48 -1.98 8.20
CA LEU A 39 15.64 -2.99 7.15
C LEU A 39 17.10 -3.20 6.73
N THR A 40 18.04 -2.38 7.20
CA THR A 40 19.45 -2.39 6.76
C THR A 40 20.43 -2.75 7.87
N SER A 41 20.04 -2.58 9.14
CA SER A 41 20.85 -2.88 10.32
C SER A 41 20.22 -4.02 11.12
N PHE A 42 20.97 -5.11 11.31
CA PHE A 42 20.52 -6.24 12.12
C PHE A 42 20.91 -6.01 13.58
N THR A 43 19.91 -5.72 14.44
CA THR A 43 20.12 -5.36 15.83
C THR A 43 20.03 -6.54 16.81
N GLY A 44 19.31 -7.61 16.44
CA GLY A 44 19.16 -8.81 17.27
C GLY A 44 18.16 -9.79 16.68
N PHE A 45 18.04 -10.97 17.30
CA PHE A 45 17.07 -11.99 16.89
C PHE A 45 15.78 -11.85 17.69
N SER A 46 14.64 -11.68 17.02
CA SER A 46 13.32 -11.59 17.63
C SER A 46 12.25 -12.25 16.74
N LEU A 47 11.12 -12.62 17.34
CA LEU A 47 9.89 -13.04 16.65
C LEU A 47 8.81 -11.95 16.70
N ARG A 48 9.15 -10.75 17.12
CA ARG A 48 8.25 -9.61 17.31
C ARG A 48 7.38 -9.36 16.07
N TRP A 49 7.98 -9.31 14.90
CA TRP A 49 7.26 -9.02 13.64
C TRP A 49 6.32 -10.13 13.19
N TYR A 50 6.59 -11.39 13.59
CA TYR A 50 5.64 -12.49 13.37
C TYR A 50 4.44 -12.41 14.30
N GLN A 51 4.67 -11.98 15.55
CA GLN A 51 3.58 -11.74 16.50
C GLN A 51 2.73 -10.57 16.03
N HIS A 52 3.33 -9.44 15.70
CA HIS A 52 2.68 -8.27 15.14
C HIS A 52 1.87 -8.58 13.88
N MET A 53 2.43 -9.36 12.93
CA MET A 53 1.71 -9.84 11.75
C MET A 53 0.44 -10.64 12.12
N LEU A 54 0.48 -11.48 13.16
CA LEU A 54 -0.66 -12.29 13.58
C LEU A 54 -1.71 -11.49 14.36
N GLU A 55 -1.32 -10.39 14.97
CA GLU A 55 -2.18 -9.47 15.70
C GLU A 55 -2.83 -8.45 14.73
N SER A 56 -2.18 -8.13 13.62
CA SER A 56 -2.71 -7.24 12.59
C SER A 56 -3.88 -7.85 11.84
N GLN A 57 -5.04 -7.24 11.98
CA GLN A 57 -6.26 -7.68 11.31
C GLN A 57 -6.17 -7.49 9.80
N ASP A 58 -5.67 -6.35 9.33
CA ASP A 58 -5.47 -6.03 7.91
C ASP A 58 -4.60 -7.10 7.20
N MET A 59 -3.49 -7.50 7.83
CA MET A 59 -2.60 -8.53 7.27
C MET A 59 -3.28 -9.91 7.23
N MET A 60 -4.06 -10.24 8.25
CA MET A 60 -4.78 -11.51 8.30
C MET A 60 -5.93 -11.55 7.30
N GLU A 61 -6.66 -10.47 7.10
CA GLU A 61 -7.69 -10.34 6.07
C GLU A 61 -7.11 -10.41 4.66
N ALA A 62 -5.98 -9.74 4.43
CA ALA A 62 -5.29 -9.82 3.14
C ALA A 62 -4.76 -11.22 2.83
N LEU A 63 -4.24 -11.94 3.82
CA LEU A 63 -3.89 -13.36 3.69
C LEU A 63 -5.12 -14.20 3.31
N TYR A 64 -6.23 -14.02 4.02
CA TYR A 64 -7.48 -14.71 3.72
C TYR A 64 -7.98 -14.41 2.31
N THR A 65 -8.00 -13.13 1.91
CA THR A 65 -8.41 -12.68 0.57
C THR A 65 -7.51 -13.30 -0.50
N THR A 66 -6.19 -13.23 -0.33
CA THR A 66 -5.22 -13.80 -1.27
C THR A 66 -5.45 -15.30 -1.50
N PHE A 67 -5.53 -16.07 -0.42
CA PHE A 67 -5.70 -17.52 -0.54
C PHE A 67 -7.10 -17.92 -1.03
N SER A 68 -8.15 -17.24 -0.57
CA SER A 68 -9.52 -17.55 -0.98
C SER A 68 -9.74 -17.25 -2.47
N VAL A 69 -9.28 -16.10 -2.94
CA VAL A 69 -9.34 -15.74 -4.36
C VAL A 69 -8.48 -16.68 -5.21
N ALA A 70 -7.24 -16.95 -4.81
CA ALA A 70 -6.34 -17.83 -5.55
C ALA A 70 -6.90 -19.26 -5.67
N ILE A 71 -7.46 -19.82 -4.59
CA ILE A 71 -8.06 -21.16 -4.61
C ILE A 71 -9.32 -21.20 -5.47
N LEU A 72 -10.24 -20.25 -5.28
CA LEU A 72 -11.50 -20.21 -6.04
C LEU A 72 -11.24 -19.95 -7.52
N ALA A 73 -10.39 -18.97 -7.85
CA ALA A 73 -10.00 -18.67 -9.22
C ALA A 73 -9.33 -19.88 -9.88
N THR A 74 -8.41 -20.56 -9.18
CA THR A 74 -7.75 -21.78 -9.69
C THR A 74 -8.75 -22.89 -10.00
N VAL A 75 -9.65 -23.20 -9.08
CA VAL A 75 -10.63 -24.26 -9.28
C VAL A 75 -11.54 -23.96 -10.46
N ILE A 76 -12.11 -22.75 -10.49
CA ILE A 76 -13.05 -22.34 -11.53
C ILE A 76 -12.35 -22.24 -12.89
N SER A 77 -11.18 -21.58 -12.97
CA SER A 77 -10.44 -21.45 -14.23
C SER A 77 -9.90 -22.78 -14.74
N THR A 78 -9.50 -23.71 -13.85
CA THR A 78 -9.05 -25.05 -14.25
C THR A 78 -10.20 -25.85 -14.87
N ILE A 79 -11.39 -25.79 -14.29
CA ILE A 79 -12.59 -26.43 -14.85
C ILE A 79 -12.96 -25.78 -16.20
N ALA A 80 -13.11 -24.46 -16.22
CA ALA A 80 -13.51 -23.71 -17.41
C ALA A 80 -12.49 -23.86 -18.55
N GLY A 81 -11.20 -23.67 -18.25
CA GLY A 81 -10.11 -23.79 -19.23
C GLY A 81 -9.95 -25.21 -19.77
N THR A 82 -10.16 -26.24 -18.93
CA THR A 82 -10.15 -27.64 -19.38
C THR A 82 -11.33 -27.94 -20.32
N ILE A 83 -12.54 -27.50 -19.97
CA ILE A 83 -13.73 -27.66 -20.82
C ILE A 83 -13.54 -26.93 -22.15
N ALA A 84 -13.03 -25.68 -22.10
CA ALA A 84 -12.74 -24.88 -23.29
C ALA A 84 -11.68 -25.56 -24.18
N ALA A 85 -10.60 -26.08 -23.60
CA ALA A 85 -9.55 -26.80 -24.33
C ALA A 85 -10.10 -28.07 -25.03
N ILE A 86 -10.91 -28.86 -24.33
CA ILE A 86 -11.54 -30.05 -24.89
C ILE A 86 -12.50 -29.67 -26.03
N GLY A 87 -13.37 -28.67 -25.83
CA GLY A 87 -14.29 -28.18 -26.87
C GLY A 87 -13.55 -27.65 -28.10
N LEU A 88 -12.50 -26.87 -27.87
CA LEU A 88 -11.68 -26.30 -28.94
C LEU A 88 -10.94 -27.38 -29.75
N SER A 89 -10.48 -28.46 -29.09
CA SER A 89 -9.82 -29.58 -29.78
C SER A 89 -10.71 -30.28 -30.81
N LYS A 90 -12.02 -30.28 -30.59
CA LYS A 90 -13.03 -30.84 -31.50
C LYS A 90 -13.56 -29.85 -32.55
N SER A 91 -13.18 -28.57 -32.46
CA SER A 91 -13.62 -27.52 -33.35
C SER A 91 -12.91 -27.58 -34.71
N LYS A 92 -13.54 -26.95 -35.75
CA LYS A 92 -12.94 -26.80 -37.09
C LYS A 92 -11.59 -26.05 -36.98
N LYS A 93 -10.62 -26.43 -37.83
CA LYS A 93 -9.26 -25.90 -37.83
C LYS A 93 -9.20 -24.35 -37.83
N VAL A 94 -10.11 -23.69 -38.58
CA VAL A 94 -10.18 -22.22 -38.65
C VAL A 94 -10.58 -21.61 -37.29
N ILE A 95 -11.66 -22.15 -36.68
CA ILE A 95 -12.15 -21.69 -35.37
C ILE A 95 -11.08 -21.94 -34.28
N ARG A 96 -10.45 -23.11 -34.33
CA ARG A 96 -9.39 -23.46 -33.38
C ARG A 96 -8.20 -22.51 -33.47
N ASN A 97 -7.72 -22.24 -34.71
CA ASN A 97 -6.60 -21.32 -34.90
C ASN A 97 -6.95 -19.89 -34.48
N LEU A 98 -8.17 -19.41 -34.75
CA LEU A 98 -8.63 -18.09 -34.31
C LEU A 98 -8.69 -18.01 -32.78
N MET A 99 -9.30 -19.01 -32.14
CA MET A 99 -9.41 -19.04 -30.68
C MET A 99 -8.05 -19.24 -29.99
N ASP A 100 -7.13 -20.03 -30.57
CA ASP A 100 -5.75 -20.13 -30.06
C ASP A 100 -5.07 -18.74 -30.10
N GLN A 101 -5.28 -17.92 -31.13
CA GLN A 101 -4.77 -16.54 -31.20
C GLN A 101 -5.43 -15.63 -30.15
N VAL A 102 -6.76 -15.66 -30.06
CA VAL A 102 -7.51 -14.85 -29.07
C VAL A 102 -7.10 -15.22 -27.65
N ASN A 103 -6.91 -16.51 -27.36
CA ASN A 103 -6.46 -16.98 -26.04
C ASN A 103 -5.06 -16.49 -25.68
N ASN A 104 -4.19 -16.26 -26.67
CA ASN A 104 -2.83 -15.78 -26.43
C ASN A 104 -2.77 -14.25 -26.24
N LEU A 105 -3.78 -13.48 -26.66
CA LEU A 105 -3.79 -12.02 -26.53
C LEU A 105 -3.58 -11.53 -25.09
N PRO A 106 -4.31 -12.02 -24.06
CA PRO A 106 -4.12 -11.56 -22.69
C PRO A 106 -2.71 -11.83 -22.15
N MET A 107 -2.05 -12.91 -22.63
CA MET A 107 -0.70 -13.26 -22.19
C MET A 107 0.40 -12.43 -22.86
N MET A 108 0.10 -11.83 -24.02
CA MET A 108 1.03 -10.96 -24.76
C MET A 108 0.89 -9.49 -24.39
N ASN A 109 -0.26 -9.10 -23.83
CA ASN A 109 -0.49 -7.74 -23.38
C ASN A 109 0.22 -7.47 -22.05
N PRO A 110 0.72 -6.25 -21.81
CA PRO A 110 1.12 -5.81 -20.48
C PRO A 110 -0.04 -5.98 -19.50
N GLU A 111 0.26 -6.50 -18.30
CA GLU A 111 -0.77 -6.78 -17.28
C GLU A 111 -1.61 -5.55 -16.94
N ILE A 112 -0.97 -4.38 -16.88
CA ILE A 112 -1.65 -3.10 -16.60
C ILE A 112 -2.75 -2.77 -17.64
N VAL A 113 -2.55 -3.11 -18.93
CA VAL A 113 -3.56 -2.89 -19.98
C VAL A 113 -4.77 -3.79 -19.76
N THR A 114 -4.52 -5.03 -19.34
CA THR A 114 -5.57 -5.98 -19.01
C THR A 114 -6.33 -5.54 -17.75
N ALA A 115 -5.62 -5.06 -16.73
CA ALA A 115 -6.19 -4.55 -15.50
C ALA A 115 -7.11 -3.34 -15.73
N ILE A 116 -6.63 -2.34 -16.50
CA ILE A 116 -7.44 -1.18 -16.88
C ILE A 116 -8.66 -1.61 -17.70
N GLY A 117 -8.49 -2.59 -18.60
CA GLY A 117 -9.60 -3.15 -19.37
C GLY A 117 -10.70 -3.74 -18.47
N PHE A 118 -10.35 -4.53 -17.45
CA PHE A 118 -11.30 -5.04 -16.46
C PHE A 118 -11.93 -3.92 -15.64
N MET A 119 -11.13 -2.97 -15.18
CA MET A 119 -11.64 -1.81 -14.42
C MET A 119 -12.71 -1.05 -15.22
N LEU A 120 -12.42 -0.69 -16.48
CA LEU A 120 -13.36 0.00 -17.35
C LEU A 120 -14.61 -0.83 -17.62
N LEU A 121 -14.46 -2.14 -17.78
CA LEU A 121 -15.59 -3.07 -17.96
C LEU A 121 -16.53 -3.01 -16.73
N PHE A 122 -15.99 -3.14 -15.53
CA PHE A 122 -16.79 -3.11 -14.30
C PHE A 122 -17.47 -1.75 -14.09
N ILE A 123 -16.76 -0.63 -14.35
CA ILE A 123 -17.36 0.72 -14.31
C ILE A 123 -18.51 0.86 -15.32
N THR A 124 -18.32 0.39 -16.54
CA THR A 124 -19.35 0.47 -17.61
C THR A 124 -20.61 -0.28 -17.23
N PHE A 125 -20.48 -1.45 -16.61
CA PHE A 125 -21.61 -2.24 -16.12
C PHE A 125 -22.09 -1.83 -14.72
N LYS A 126 -21.52 -0.78 -14.13
CA LYS A 126 -21.84 -0.29 -12.77
C LYS A 126 -21.74 -1.40 -11.71
N VAL A 127 -20.76 -2.29 -11.85
CA VAL A 127 -20.46 -3.31 -10.86
C VAL A 127 -19.57 -2.67 -9.78
N GLU A 128 -20.01 -2.72 -8.54
CA GLU A 128 -19.21 -2.25 -7.41
C GLU A 128 -17.93 -3.08 -7.31
N LYS A 129 -16.80 -2.37 -7.20
CA LYS A 129 -15.48 -3.00 -7.06
C LYS A 129 -15.33 -3.63 -5.67
N GLY A 130 -14.68 -4.78 -5.59
CA GLY A 130 -14.48 -5.50 -4.34
C GLY A 130 -14.04 -6.94 -4.58
N TYR A 131 -14.30 -7.82 -3.63
CA TYR A 131 -13.91 -9.23 -3.69
C TYR A 131 -14.40 -9.97 -4.94
N MET A 132 -15.66 -9.72 -5.35
CA MET A 132 -16.24 -10.41 -6.53
C MET A 132 -15.61 -9.96 -7.85
N THR A 133 -15.31 -8.68 -8.01
CA THR A 133 -14.63 -8.17 -9.21
C THR A 133 -13.20 -8.67 -9.29
N MET A 134 -12.48 -8.75 -8.15
CA MET A 134 -11.16 -9.36 -8.07
C MET A 134 -11.24 -10.84 -8.47
N LEU A 135 -12.15 -11.62 -7.87
CA LEU A 135 -12.32 -13.04 -8.20
C LEU A 135 -12.64 -13.27 -9.67
N LEU A 136 -13.56 -12.49 -10.26
CA LEU A 136 -13.93 -12.60 -11.67
C LEU A 136 -12.76 -12.27 -12.61
N ALA A 137 -12.00 -11.23 -12.30
CA ALA A 137 -10.80 -10.87 -13.05
C ALA A 137 -9.75 -11.98 -13.00
N HIS A 138 -9.48 -12.54 -11.80
CA HIS A 138 -8.55 -13.65 -11.61
C HIS A 138 -8.98 -14.92 -12.37
N ILE A 139 -10.25 -15.26 -12.35
CA ILE A 139 -10.78 -16.37 -13.16
C ILE A 139 -10.51 -16.11 -14.66
N ALA A 140 -10.83 -14.90 -15.13
CA ALA A 140 -10.75 -14.57 -16.54
C ALA A 140 -9.30 -14.62 -17.06
N PHE A 141 -8.34 -14.06 -16.33
CA PHE A 141 -6.95 -14.09 -16.78
C PHE A 141 -6.26 -15.43 -16.57
N CYS A 142 -6.70 -16.27 -15.62
CA CYS A 142 -6.14 -17.61 -15.39
C CYS A 142 -6.57 -18.64 -16.47
N ILE A 143 -7.76 -18.51 -17.07
CA ILE A 143 -8.28 -19.45 -18.07
C ILE A 143 -7.29 -19.70 -19.24
N PRO A 144 -6.69 -18.67 -19.87
CA PRO A 144 -5.71 -18.85 -20.94
C PRO A 144 -4.53 -19.73 -20.57
N TYR A 145 -3.99 -19.57 -19.38
CA TYR A 145 -2.84 -20.37 -18.89
C TYR A 145 -3.20 -21.83 -18.69
N VAL A 146 -4.41 -22.10 -18.18
CA VAL A 146 -4.92 -23.48 -18.07
C VAL A 146 -5.07 -24.11 -19.46
N MET A 147 -5.67 -23.40 -20.39
CA MET A 147 -5.82 -23.87 -21.78
C MET A 147 -4.48 -24.17 -22.43
N LEU A 148 -3.50 -23.29 -22.22
CA LEU A 148 -2.13 -23.47 -22.74
C LEU A 148 -1.46 -24.73 -22.20
N SER A 149 -1.76 -25.13 -20.96
CA SER A 149 -1.21 -26.33 -20.32
C SER A 149 -1.93 -27.61 -20.74
N VAL A 150 -3.25 -27.55 -20.93
CA VAL A 150 -4.09 -28.71 -21.25
C VAL A 150 -4.07 -29.04 -22.73
N MET A 151 -4.07 -28.04 -23.63
CA MET A 151 -4.16 -28.24 -25.08
C MET A 151 -3.04 -29.13 -25.66
N PRO A 152 -1.74 -28.96 -25.28
CA PRO A 152 -0.67 -29.85 -25.75
C PRO A 152 -0.90 -31.31 -25.35
N LYS A 153 -1.47 -31.56 -24.16
CA LYS A 153 -1.79 -32.92 -23.71
C LYS A 153 -2.90 -33.56 -24.52
N ILE A 154 -3.93 -32.77 -24.86
CA ILE A 154 -4.99 -33.25 -25.77
C ILE A 154 -4.42 -33.56 -27.15
N LYS A 155 -3.55 -32.70 -27.70
CA LYS A 155 -2.91 -32.92 -29.02
C LYS A 155 -1.97 -34.15 -29.07
N GLN A 156 -1.52 -34.65 -27.95
CA GLN A 156 -0.68 -35.85 -27.82
C GLN A 156 -1.50 -37.15 -27.76
N LEU A 157 -2.82 -37.09 -27.56
CA LEU A 157 -3.68 -38.26 -27.51
C LEU A 157 -3.93 -38.79 -28.92
N ASP A 158 -4.11 -40.11 -29.01
CA ASP A 158 -4.61 -40.73 -30.25
C ASP A 158 -6.03 -40.19 -30.56
N PRO A 159 -6.26 -39.65 -31.77
CA PRO A 159 -7.56 -39.09 -32.15
C PRO A 159 -8.71 -40.09 -32.03
N ASN A 160 -8.43 -41.38 -32.23
CA ASN A 160 -9.45 -42.45 -32.23
C ASN A 160 -9.75 -43.02 -30.82
N LEU A 161 -9.08 -42.53 -29.76
CA LEU A 161 -9.20 -43.06 -28.45
C LEU A 161 -10.61 -42.97 -27.87
N ALA A 162 -11.31 -41.89 -28.15
CA ALA A 162 -12.70 -41.67 -27.75
C ALA A 162 -13.65 -42.62 -28.51
N ASP A 163 -13.44 -42.79 -29.80
CA ASP A 163 -14.26 -43.65 -30.66
C ASP A 163 -14.07 -45.12 -30.30
N ALA A 164 -12.84 -45.56 -30.06
CA ALA A 164 -12.54 -46.89 -29.57
C ALA A 164 -13.23 -47.21 -28.21
N ALA A 165 -13.34 -46.24 -27.31
CA ALA A 165 -14.07 -46.39 -26.04
C ALA A 165 -15.58 -46.51 -26.27
N MET A 166 -16.13 -45.78 -27.25
CA MET A 166 -17.54 -45.84 -27.62
C MET A 166 -17.88 -47.15 -28.33
N ASP A 167 -17.00 -47.69 -29.16
CA ASP A 167 -17.12 -48.99 -29.79
C ASP A 167 -17.19 -50.16 -28.76
N LEU A 168 -16.56 -49.96 -27.57
CA LEU A 168 -16.67 -50.86 -26.43
C LEU A 168 -17.90 -50.60 -25.55
N GLY A 169 -18.87 -49.79 -26.01
CA GLY A 169 -20.13 -49.54 -25.37
C GLY A 169 -20.10 -48.37 -24.33
N ALA A 170 -19.06 -47.57 -24.30
CA ALA A 170 -19.06 -46.39 -23.46
C ALA A 170 -19.91 -45.27 -24.06
N THR A 171 -20.68 -44.57 -23.22
CA THR A 171 -21.32 -43.31 -23.63
C THR A 171 -20.26 -42.22 -23.88
N PRO A 172 -20.52 -41.16 -24.68
CA PRO A 172 -19.58 -40.05 -24.89
C PRO A 172 -19.06 -39.44 -23.60
N TRP A 173 -19.94 -39.32 -22.60
CA TRP A 173 -19.57 -38.82 -21.27
C TRP A 173 -18.65 -39.78 -20.51
N GLN A 174 -18.90 -41.09 -20.65
CA GLN A 174 -18.02 -42.11 -20.04
C GLN A 174 -16.66 -42.16 -20.73
N ALA A 175 -16.59 -42.05 -22.04
CA ALA A 175 -15.34 -41.95 -22.82
C ALA A 175 -14.54 -40.70 -22.37
N LEU A 176 -15.19 -39.54 -22.23
CA LEU A 176 -14.57 -38.33 -21.74
C LEU A 176 -14.01 -38.53 -20.30
N ARG A 177 -14.87 -38.91 -19.36
CA ARG A 177 -14.51 -38.94 -17.92
C ARG A 177 -13.56 -40.09 -17.56
N LYS A 178 -13.71 -41.27 -18.19
CA LYS A 178 -12.93 -42.45 -17.81
C LYS A 178 -11.68 -42.68 -18.67
N VAL A 179 -11.63 -42.10 -19.88
CA VAL A 179 -10.53 -42.33 -20.82
C VAL A 179 -9.74 -41.04 -21.09
N ILE A 180 -10.42 -40.00 -21.56
CA ILE A 180 -9.73 -38.74 -21.97
C ILE A 180 -9.18 -37.98 -20.76
N VAL A 181 -10.07 -37.60 -19.80
CA VAL A 181 -9.68 -36.78 -18.65
C VAL A 181 -8.53 -37.38 -17.83
N PRO A 182 -8.49 -38.71 -17.55
CA PRO A 182 -7.32 -39.27 -16.84
C PRO A 182 -6.00 -39.16 -17.58
N GLN A 183 -6.01 -39.17 -18.91
CA GLN A 183 -4.78 -39.06 -19.72
C GLN A 183 -4.28 -37.62 -19.84
N ILE A 184 -5.18 -36.65 -19.85
CA ILE A 184 -4.80 -35.22 -19.84
C ILE A 184 -4.60 -34.65 -18.42
N MET A 185 -4.83 -35.46 -17.39
CA MET A 185 -4.73 -35.03 -15.97
C MET A 185 -3.40 -34.35 -15.63
N PRO A 186 -2.23 -34.78 -16.15
CA PRO A 186 -0.99 -34.06 -15.90
C PRO A 186 -1.01 -32.62 -16.45
N GLY A 187 -1.70 -32.40 -17.58
CA GLY A 187 -1.90 -31.06 -18.13
C GLY A 187 -2.86 -30.22 -17.30
N ILE A 188 -3.94 -30.83 -16.81
CA ILE A 188 -4.93 -30.17 -15.94
C ILE A 188 -4.27 -29.72 -14.62
N ILE A 189 -3.51 -30.62 -13.98
CA ILE A 189 -2.78 -30.30 -12.73
C ILE A 189 -1.76 -29.19 -12.98
N SER A 190 -0.98 -29.28 -14.06
CA SER A 190 0.01 -28.26 -14.40
C SER A 190 -0.66 -26.90 -14.65
N GLY A 191 -1.77 -26.89 -15.40
CA GLY A 191 -2.54 -25.67 -15.66
C GLY A 191 -3.12 -25.05 -14.38
N GLY A 192 -3.66 -25.88 -13.48
CA GLY A 192 -4.15 -25.42 -12.19
C GLY A 192 -3.04 -24.84 -11.30
N LEU A 193 -1.84 -25.43 -11.32
CA LEU A 193 -0.69 -24.91 -10.59
C LEU A 193 -0.23 -23.56 -11.11
N ILE A 194 -0.17 -23.40 -12.43
CA ILE A 194 0.18 -22.13 -13.05
C ILE A 194 -0.89 -21.07 -12.68
N ALA A 195 -2.17 -21.40 -12.82
CA ALA A 195 -3.27 -20.50 -12.45
C ALA A 195 -3.19 -20.07 -10.97
N PHE A 196 -2.88 -21.01 -10.06
CA PHE A 196 -2.71 -20.71 -8.66
C PHE A 196 -1.54 -19.75 -8.41
N THR A 197 -0.37 -20.02 -9.00
CA THR A 197 0.80 -19.16 -8.84
C THR A 197 0.55 -17.76 -9.39
N MET A 198 -0.04 -17.67 -10.59
CA MET A 198 -0.39 -16.39 -11.20
C MET A 198 -1.39 -15.58 -10.36
N SER A 199 -2.38 -16.27 -9.76
CA SER A 199 -3.41 -15.60 -8.96
C SER A 199 -2.89 -15.14 -7.59
N ILE A 200 -1.94 -15.86 -6.97
CA ILE A 200 -1.40 -15.50 -5.66
C ILE A 200 -0.40 -14.35 -5.71
N ASP A 201 0.32 -14.24 -6.83
CA ASP A 201 1.37 -13.23 -7.04
C ASP A 201 0.84 -11.95 -7.73
N ASP A 202 -0.45 -11.94 -8.13
CA ASP A 202 -1.01 -10.81 -8.85
C ASP A 202 -1.18 -9.58 -7.95
N PHE A 203 -0.56 -8.49 -8.35
CA PHE A 203 -0.72 -7.17 -7.77
C PHE A 203 -1.53 -6.25 -8.70
N ILE A 204 -1.14 -6.18 -9.98
CA ILE A 204 -1.63 -5.15 -10.90
C ILE A 204 -3.13 -5.28 -11.13
N ILE A 205 -3.60 -6.47 -11.49
CA ILE A 205 -5.03 -6.68 -11.77
C ILE A 205 -5.84 -6.46 -10.50
N SER A 206 -5.39 -7.05 -9.37
CA SER A 206 -6.01 -6.86 -8.07
C SER A 206 -6.18 -5.39 -7.70
N TYR A 207 -5.12 -4.59 -7.82
CA TYR A 207 -5.10 -3.17 -7.47
C TYR A 207 -6.15 -2.34 -8.24
N PHE A 208 -6.31 -2.59 -9.55
CA PHE A 208 -7.25 -1.83 -10.37
C PHE A 208 -8.73 -2.26 -10.22
N VAL A 209 -8.98 -3.52 -9.83
CA VAL A 209 -10.35 -4.07 -9.83
C VAL A 209 -10.98 -4.21 -8.45
N THR A 210 -10.21 -4.07 -7.37
CA THR A 210 -10.70 -4.34 -6.02
C THR A 210 -11.38 -3.14 -5.34
N GLY A 211 -11.05 -1.90 -5.69
CA GLY A 211 -11.54 -0.73 -4.94
C GLY A 211 -10.89 -0.62 -3.55
N GLY A 212 -11.38 0.33 -2.73
CA GLY A 212 -10.75 0.66 -1.45
C GLY A 212 -10.97 -0.34 -0.31
N GLY A 213 -12.00 -1.19 -0.39
CA GLY A 213 -12.43 -1.99 0.77
C GLY A 213 -11.92 -3.42 0.82
N VAL A 214 -11.18 -3.91 -0.17
CA VAL A 214 -10.66 -5.30 -0.20
C VAL A 214 -9.21 -5.28 -0.64
N LYS A 215 -8.34 -5.76 0.21
CA LYS A 215 -6.89 -5.82 -0.05
C LYS A 215 -6.45 -7.27 -0.14
N ASN A 216 -5.60 -7.61 -1.11
CA ASN A 216 -4.82 -8.83 -1.08
C ASN A 216 -3.42 -8.53 -0.53
N LEU A 217 -2.65 -9.57 -0.28
CA LEU A 217 -1.33 -9.42 0.31
C LEU A 217 -0.36 -8.60 -0.56
N SER A 218 -0.43 -8.74 -1.88
CA SER A 218 0.42 -7.98 -2.81
C SER A 218 0.11 -6.48 -2.75
N ILE A 219 -1.15 -6.10 -2.55
CA ILE A 219 -1.56 -4.70 -2.32
C ILE A 219 -1.01 -4.20 -0.98
N ILE A 220 -1.16 -4.97 0.11
CA ILE A 220 -0.63 -4.58 1.44
C ILE A 220 0.89 -4.42 1.38
N VAL A 221 1.62 -5.37 0.82
CA VAL A 221 3.09 -5.28 0.67
C VAL A 221 3.48 -4.03 -0.13
N TYR A 222 2.73 -3.68 -1.17
CA TYR A 222 2.99 -2.48 -1.95
C TYR A 222 2.73 -1.20 -1.15
N THR A 223 1.61 -1.11 -0.43
CA THR A 223 1.29 0.07 0.39
C THR A 223 2.30 0.23 1.53
N MET A 224 2.64 -0.84 2.23
CA MET A 224 3.64 -0.85 3.30
C MET A 224 5.08 -0.59 2.81
N SER A 225 5.38 -0.86 1.54
CA SER A 225 6.73 -0.60 0.98
C SER A 225 7.05 0.89 0.85
N LYS A 226 6.04 1.75 0.91
CA LYS A 226 6.21 3.21 0.94
C LYS A 226 6.74 3.72 2.28
N ARG A 227 6.53 2.98 3.36
CA ARG A 227 7.16 3.20 4.68
C ARG A 227 7.84 1.91 5.12
N VAL A 228 8.98 2.03 5.79
CA VAL A 228 9.77 0.89 6.26
C VAL A 228 8.99 0.17 7.37
N ASN A 229 8.29 -0.90 7.03
CA ASN A 229 7.61 -1.75 8.00
C ASN A 229 8.23 -3.16 7.97
N PRO A 230 8.98 -3.58 8.99
CA PRO A 230 9.64 -4.89 9.00
C PRO A 230 8.67 -6.08 9.00
N SER A 231 7.39 -5.88 9.31
CA SER A 231 6.36 -6.92 9.18
C SER A 231 6.22 -7.42 7.74
N ILE A 232 6.58 -6.60 6.74
CA ILE A 232 6.68 -7.02 5.33
C ILE A 232 7.60 -8.23 5.18
N ASN A 233 8.75 -8.22 5.85
CA ASN A 233 9.69 -9.32 5.79
C ASN A 233 9.12 -10.59 6.44
N ALA A 234 8.40 -10.46 7.54
CA ALA A 234 7.74 -11.59 8.21
C ALA A 234 6.63 -12.20 7.35
N ILE A 235 5.73 -11.39 6.79
CA ILE A 235 4.62 -11.85 5.97
C ILE A 235 5.11 -12.44 4.64
N SER A 236 6.10 -11.82 4.00
CA SER A 236 6.72 -12.31 2.77
C SER A 236 7.48 -13.63 3.01
N THR A 237 8.16 -13.77 4.15
CA THR A 237 8.80 -15.02 4.56
C THR A 237 7.79 -16.14 4.76
N CYS A 238 6.67 -15.88 5.43
CA CYS A 238 5.57 -16.82 5.57
C CYS A 238 5.00 -17.25 4.20
N MET A 239 4.79 -16.30 3.28
CA MET A 239 4.35 -16.61 1.91
C MET A 239 5.32 -17.51 1.17
N VAL A 240 6.60 -17.15 1.13
CA VAL A 240 7.64 -17.97 0.47
C VAL A 240 7.67 -19.38 1.06
N LEU A 241 7.56 -19.50 2.38
CA LEU A 241 7.54 -20.79 3.06
C LEU A 241 6.31 -21.63 2.67
N ILE A 242 5.11 -21.02 2.72
CA ILE A 242 3.83 -21.70 2.38
C ILE A 242 3.86 -22.17 0.92
N ILE A 243 4.23 -21.28 -0.02
CA ILE A 243 4.32 -21.61 -1.44
C ILE A 243 5.36 -22.70 -1.67
N THR A 244 6.54 -22.62 -1.03
CA THR A 244 7.61 -23.63 -1.16
C THR A 244 7.14 -24.99 -0.64
N ILE A 245 6.52 -25.07 0.53
CA ILE A 245 5.99 -26.30 1.11
C ILE A 245 4.92 -26.88 0.18
N MET A 246 4.01 -26.07 -0.33
CA MET A 246 2.96 -26.51 -1.23
C MET A 246 3.52 -27.06 -2.55
N LEU A 247 4.50 -26.38 -3.16
CA LEU A 247 5.18 -26.86 -4.37
C LEU A 247 5.95 -28.15 -4.10
N LEU A 248 6.62 -28.28 -2.96
CA LEU A 248 7.28 -29.52 -2.55
C LEU A 248 6.30 -30.66 -2.40
N ILE A 249 5.17 -30.46 -1.73
CA ILE A 249 4.13 -31.50 -1.57
C ILE A 249 3.63 -31.94 -2.95
N ILE A 250 3.29 -31.00 -3.83
CA ILE A 250 2.75 -31.30 -5.15
C ILE A 250 3.75 -32.04 -6.03
N ASN A 251 5.02 -31.62 -6.03
CA ASN A 251 6.06 -32.25 -6.86
C ASN A 251 6.57 -33.58 -6.29
N LEU A 252 6.68 -33.70 -4.96
CA LEU A 252 7.18 -34.93 -4.32
C LEU A 252 6.11 -36.00 -4.15
N ALA A 253 4.83 -35.66 -4.00
CA ALA A 253 3.74 -36.62 -3.84
C ALA A 253 3.67 -37.64 -5.00
N PRO A 254 3.78 -37.26 -6.29
CA PRO A 254 3.83 -38.22 -7.40
C PRO A 254 5.07 -39.12 -7.37
N VAL A 255 6.24 -38.55 -7.02
CA VAL A 255 7.52 -39.26 -6.97
C VAL A 255 7.53 -40.30 -5.84
N LEU A 256 7.08 -39.89 -4.65
CA LEU A 256 6.94 -40.77 -3.50
C LEU A 256 5.89 -41.87 -3.73
N SER A 257 4.80 -41.54 -4.41
CA SER A 257 3.76 -42.50 -4.77
C SER A 257 4.21 -43.48 -5.85
N ALA A 258 5.08 -43.07 -6.79
CA ALA A 258 5.67 -43.95 -7.78
C ALA A 258 6.66 -44.95 -7.15
N LYS A 259 7.44 -44.56 -6.13
CA LYS A 259 8.27 -45.48 -5.34
C LYS A 259 7.48 -46.47 -4.51
N ARG A 260 6.28 -46.08 -4.00
CA ARG A 260 5.37 -46.99 -3.26
C ARG A 260 4.60 -47.96 -4.18
N ARG A 261 4.34 -47.59 -5.45
CA ARG A 261 3.64 -48.45 -6.43
C ARG A 261 4.39 -49.75 -6.75
N LYS A 262 5.68 -49.84 -6.48
CA LYS A 262 6.43 -51.10 -6.63
C LYS A 262 6.19 -52.11 -5.52
N LYS A 263 5.42 -51.80 -4.49
CA LYS A 263 5.21 -52.67 -3.31
C LYS A 263 3.75 -52.99 -2.92
N GLU A 264 2.73 -52.26 -3.38
CA GLU A 264 1.32 -52.59 -3.02
C GLU A 264 0.29 -52.07 -4.04
N GLU A 265 -0.37 -52.98 -4.73
CA GLU A 265 -1.39 -52.70 -5.76
C GLU A 265 -2.82 -52.38 -5.25
N ILE A 266 -3.11 -52.29 -3.96
CA ILE A 266 -4.51 -52.39 -3.45
C ILE A 266 -4.97 -51.23 -2.54
N LYS A 267 -4.31 -50.10 -2.37
CA LYS A 267 -4.87 -49.06 -1.44
C LYS A 267 -4.87 -47.59 -1.91
N LYS A 268 -5.12 -47.32 -3.20
CA LYS A 268 -4.80 -46.02 -3.82
C LYS A 268 -5.99 -45.13 -4.26
N ARG A 269 -7.14 -45.20 -3.61
CA ARG A 269 -8.29 -44.38 -4.06
C ARG A 269 -8.75 -43.27 -3.09
N ARG A 270 -8.01 -43.00 -1.97
CA ARG A 270 -8.52 -42.13 -0.88
C ARG A 270 -7.61 -40.98 -0.41
N ILE A 271 -6.47 -40.69 -1.04
CA ILE A 271 -5.55 -39.68 -0.49
C ILE A 271 -5.78 -38.26 -1.08
N LEU A 272 -6.16 -38.16 -2.35
CA LEU A 272 -6.41 -36.87 -3.00
C LEU A 272 -7.65 -36.12 -2.44
N PRO A 273 -8.78 -36.84 -2.14
CA PRO A 273 -9.89 -36.17 -1.44
C PRO A 273 -9.55 -35.78 0.00
N GLY A 274 -8.64 -36.49 0.67
CA GLY A 274 -8.25 -36.17 2.05
C GLY A 274 -7.47 -34.86 2.21
N ILE A 275 -6.64 -34.52 1.23
CA ILE A 275 -5.87 -33.26 1.27
C ILE A 275 -6.78 -32.07 0.96
N LEU A 276 -7.71 -32.22 -0.01
CA LEU A 276 -8.72 -31.19 -0.29
C LEU A 276 -9.72 -31.02 0.86
N VAL A 277 -10.06 -32.11 1.55
CA VAL A 277 -10.91 -32.06 2.76
C VAL A 277 -10.16 -31.47 3.95
N ALA A 278 -8.87 -31.75 4.12
CA ALA A 278 -8.05 -31.12 5.17
C ALA A 278 -7.87 -29.61 4.95
N ALA A 279 -7.64 -29.19 3.70
CA ALA A 279 -7.61 -27.76 3.35
C ALA A 279 -8.99 -27.09 3.54
N ALA A 280 -10.08 -27.77 3.16
CA ALA A 280 -11.44 -27.29 3.38
C ALA A 280 -11.82 -27.27 4.87
N VAL A 281 -11.32 -28.20 5.68
CA VAL A 281 -11.56 -28.25 7.14
C VAL A 281 -10.76 -27.14 7.86
N VAL A 282 -9.55 -26.83 7.42
CA VAL A 282 -8.79 -25.69 7.95
C VAL A 282 -9.47 -24.37 7.57
N LEU A 283 -9.97 -24.24 6.32
CA LEU A 283 -10.78 -23.10 5.90
C LEU A 283 -12.11 -23.00 6.65
N LEU A 284 -12.77 -24.15 6.92
CA LEU A 284 -14.01 -24.19 7.69
C LEU A 284 -13.78 -23.87 9.17
N ALA A 285 -12.65 -24.28 9.75
CA ALA A 285 -12.28 -23.98 11.13
C ALA A 285 -11.94 -22.50 11.33
N VAL A 286 -11.35 -21.85 10.31
CA VAL A 286 -11.17 -20.39 10.27
C VAL A 286 -12.54 -19.71 10.14
N PHE A 287 -13.44 -20.22 9.29
CA PHE A 287 -14.79 -19.67 9.10
C PHE A 287 -15.69 -19.77 10.35
N VAL A 288 -15.54 -20.83 11.15
CA VAL A 288 -16.32 -21.04 12.39
C VAL A 288 -15.82 -20.16 13.54
N LYS A 289 -14.56 -19.72 13.51
CA LYS A 289 -14.01 -18.85 14.56
C LYS A 289 -14.50 -17.39 14.44
N PHE A 290 -15.01 -16.98 13.28
CA PHE A 290 -15.59 -15.64 13.03
C PHE A 290 -17.12 -15.58 13.13
N GLY A 291 -17.81 -16.66 13.53
CA GLY A 291 -19.24 -16.72 13.79
C GLY A 291 -19.59 -16.47 15.26
N GLY A 292 -19.14 -15.37 15.84
CA GLY A 292 -19.48 -14.96 17.20
C GLY A 292 -20.91 -14.42 17.31
N SER A 293 -21.53 -14.57 18.47
CA SER A 293 -22.88 -14.15 18.82
C SER A 293 -23.14 -12.67 18.51
N LYS A 294 -24.24 -12.38 17.79
CA LYS A 294 -24.69 -11.03 17.48
C LYS A 294 -25.20 -10.31 18.74
N GLU A 295 -24.43 -9.39 19.26
CA GLU A 295 -24.96 -8.24 19.99
C GLU A 295 -25.43 -7.21 18.96
N GLU A 296 -26.58 -6.56 19.17
CA GLU A 296 -27.02 -5.46 18.29
C GLU A 296 -26.04 -4.29 18.46
N ARG A 297 -25.27 -4.00 17.40
CA ARG A 297 -24.29 -2.91 17.36
C ARG A 297 -24.92 -1.67 16.76
N PRO A 298 -24.51 -0.45 17.17
CA PRO A 298 -25.23 0.78 16.84
C PRO A 298 -25.31 1.10 15.35
N PHE A 299 -24.34 0.64 14.53
CA PHE A 299 -24.26 0.94 13.09
C PHE A 299 -24.18 -0.33 12.24
N GLU A 300 -24.70 -1.47 12.72
CA GLU A 300 -24.63 -2.75 12.01
C GLU A 300 -25.21 -2.63 10.59
N GLY A 301 -24.42 -3.02 9.58
CA GLY A 301 -24.81 -3.02 8.17
C GLY A 301 -24.71 -1.65 7.46
N GLN A 302 -24.21 -0.62 8.14
CA GLN A 302 -23.87 0.66 7.51
C GLN A 302 -22.41 0.66 7.04
N THR A 303 -22.11 1.43 5.99
CA THR A 303 -20.74 1.56 5.44
C THR A 303 -20.31 3.02 5.52
N LEU A 304 -19.13 3.26 6.09
CA LEU A 304 -18.44 4.54 6.12
C LEU A 304 -17.41 4.62 5.01
N HIS A 305 -17.53 5.58 4.11
CA HIS A 305 -16.55 5.82 3.06
C HIS A 305 -15.61 6.96 3.47
N ILE A 306 -14.35 6.62 3.73
CA ILE A 306 -13.29 7.56 4.11
C ILE A 306 -12.38 7.80 2.90
N TYR A 307 -11.98 9.05 2.67
CA TYR A 307 -10.96 9.42 1.70
C TYR A 307 -9.83 10.16 2.43
N ASN A 308 -8.68 9.50 2.56
CA ASN A 308 -7.57 9.91 3.43
C ASN A 308 -6.24 9.86 2.66
N TRP A 309 -5.19 10.36 3.26
CA TRP A 309 -3.82 10.15 2.80
C TRP A 309 -3.41 8.68 2.87
N GLY A 310 -2.41 8.29 2.07
CA GLY A 310 -1.77 6.98 2.22
C GLY A 310 -0.98 6.90 3.53
N GLU A 311 -1.04 5.74 4.20
CA GLU A 311 -0.32 5.48 5.47
C GLU A 311 -0.57 6.53 6.57
N TYR A 312 -1.82 6.99 6.69
CA TYR A 312 -2.22 8.10 7.56
C TYR A 312 -3.26 7.68 8.60
N THR A 313 -3.41 6.38 8.80
CA THR A 313 -4.36 5.76 9.72
C THR A 313 -3.65 4.70 10.53
N GLY A 314 -3.88 4.64 11.82
CA GLY A 314 -3.33 3.63 12.72
C GLY A 314 -3.70 2.22 12.29
N GLU A 315 -2.92 1.26 12.72
CA GLU A 315 -3.04 -0.12 12.23
C GLU A 315 -4.35 -0.79 12.65
N ASN A 316 -4.84 -0.47 13.85
CA ASN A 316 -5.99 -1.18 14.42
C ASN A 316 -7.29 -0.35 14.42
N ILE A 317 -7.20 0.95 14.27
CA ILE A 317 -8.33 1.88 14.47
C ILE A 317 -9.57 1.54 13.63
N ILE A 318 -9.40 1.15 12.37
CA ILE A 318 -10.53 0.78 11.50
C ILE A 318 -11.17 -0.51 12.01
N ALA A 319 -10.35 -1.51 12.31
CA ALA A 319 -10.82 -2.81 12.74
C ALA A 319 -11.54 -2.75 14.09
N ASP A 320 -10.97 -2.02 15.04
CA ASP A 320 -11.56 -1.83 16.38
C ASP A 320 -12.87 -1.05 16.29
N PHE A 321 -12.91 -0.01 15.44
CA PHE A 321 -14.15 0.73 15.19
C PHE A 321 -15.24 -0.14 14.58
N GLU A 322 -14.91 -1.00 13.61
CA GLU A 322 -15.84 -1.95 13.00
C GLU A 322 -16.33 -3.00 14.02
N GLU A 323 -15.42 -3.48 14.88
CA GLU A 323 -15.78 -4.42 15.94
C GLU A 323 -16.73 -3.79 16.96
N GLU A 324 -16.49 -2.56 17.38
CA GLU A 324 -17.32 -1.87 18.36
C GLU A 324 -18.69 -1.47 17.80
N THR A 325 -18.71 -0.97 16.55
CA THR A 325 -19.91 -0.33 15.99
C THR A 325 -20.74 -1.24 15.11
N GLY A 326 -20.15 -2.31 14.54
CA GLY A 326 -20.78 -3.17 13.54
C GLY A 326 -20.88 -2.54 12.14
N ALA A 327 -20.32 -1.34 11.95
CA ALA A 327 -20.20 -0.70 10.66
C ALA A 327 -19.11 -1.38 9.82
N THR A 328 -19.10 -1.12 8.51
CA THR A 328 -17.98 -1.43 7.61
C THR A 328 -17.31 -0.14 7.19
N VAL A 329 -15.98 -0.04 7.29
CA VAL A 329 -15.22 1.13 6.85
C VAL A 329 -14.53 0.83 5.52
N VAL A 330 -14.74 1.68 4.53
CA VAL A 330 -14.08 1.63 3.23
C VAL A 330 -13.21 2.86 3.10
N GLN A 331 -11.90 2.69 3.25
CA GLN A 331 -10.94 3.78 3.08
C GLN A 331 -10.31 3.73 1.69
N GLU A 332 -10.39 4.84 0.97
CA GLU A 332 -9.62 5.13 -0.23
C GLU A 332 -8.53 6.15 0.09
N ASN A 333 -7.42 6.11 -0.65
CA ASN A 333 -6.31 7.01 -0.42
C ASN A 333 -6.12 7.98 -1.60
N PHE A 334 -5.62 9.17 -1.29
CA PHE A 334 -5.19 10.17 -2.27
C PHE A 334 -3.73 10.55 -2.04
N ASP A 335 -3.08 10.98 -3.11
CA ASP A 335 -1.67 11.39 -3.09
C ASP A 335 -1.51 12.92 -2.99
N SER A 336 -2.60 13.68 -3.21
CA SER A 336 -2.61 15.14 -3.08
C SER A 336 -4.00 15.69 -2.77
N ASN A 337 -4.06 16.82 -2.07
CA ASN A 337 -5.30 17.55 -1.83
C ASN A 337 -6.04 17.91 -3.13
N GLU A 338 -5.31 18.18 -4.21
CA GLU A 338 -5.86 18.51 -5.52
C GLU A 338 -6.58 17.32 -6.15
N GLN A 339 -6.01 16.12 -6.03
CA GLN A 339 -6.66 14.89 -6.47
C GLN A 339 -7.94 14.63 -5.67
N MET A 340 -7.88 14.79 -4.36
CA MET A 340 -9.05 14.66 -3.48
C MET A 340 -10.13 15.67 -3.86
N TYR A 341 -9.75 16.95 -4.04
CA TYR A 341 -10.67 18.02 -4.42
C TYR A 341 -11.45 17.71 -5.72
N ILE A 342 -10.77 17.19 -6.76
CA ILE A 342 -11.43 16.85 -8.02
C ILE A 342 -12.58 15.85 -7.81
N LYS A 343 -12.39 14.84 -6.99
CA LYS A 343 -13.43 13.84 -6.68
C LYS A 343 -14.57 14.44 -5.87
N VAL A 344 -14.25 15.24 -4.86
CA VAL A 344 -15.25 15.92 -4.01
C VAL A 344 -16.09 16.91 -4.82
N ALA A 345 -15.47 17.73 -5.67
CA ALA A 345 -16.14 18.65 -6.58
C ALA A 345 -17.06 17.92 -7.58
N ASN A 346 -16.68 16.72 -8.02
CA ASN A 346 -17.50 15.85 -8.84
C ASN A 346 -18.58 15.07 -8.05
N LYS A 347 -18.70 15.33 -6.74
CA LYS A 347 -19.70 14.73 -5.86
C LYS A 347 -19.59 13.21 -5.74
N GLU A 348 -18.38 12.66 -5.78
CA GLU A 348 -18.18 11.27 -5.40
C GLU A 348 -18.61 11.04 -3.95
N PRO A 349 -19.21 9.89 -3.63
CA PRO A 349 -19.91 9.67 -2.37
C PRO A 349 -18.95 9.26 -1.25
N TYR A 350 -18.21 10.19 -0.69
CA TYR A 350 -17.46 9.99 0.55
C TYR A 350 -18.26 10.51 1.74
N ASP A 351 -18.04 9.92 2.92
CA ASP A 351 -18.66 10.30 4.18
C ASP A 351 -17.70 11.09 5.08
N LEU A 352 -16.39 10.85 4.94
CA LEU A 352 -15.34 11.52 5.70
C LEU A 352 -14.12 11.78 4.82
N LEU A 353 -13.51 12.96 4.98
CA LEU A 353 -12.25 13.36 4.33
C LEU A 353 -11.27 13.83 5.39
N VAL A 354 -9.96 13.72 5.08
CA VAL A 354 -8.87 14.25 5.95
C VAL A 354 -7.93 15.16 5.13
N PRO A 355 -8.40 16.34 4.70
CA PRO A 355 -7.60 17.33 3.99
C PRO A 355 -6.73 18.19 4.90
N SER A 356 -5.75 18.87 4.29
CA SER A 356 -4.95 19.89 4.95
C SER A 356 -5.69 21.24 5.05
N ASP A 357 -5.23 22.08 5.94
CA ASP A 357 -5.74 23.41 6.29
C ASP A 357 -6.24 24.26 5.11
N TYR A 358 -5.36 24.56 4.14
CA TYR A 358 -5.69 25.38 2.98
C TYR A 358 -6.79 24.77 2.08
N MET A 359 -6.84 23.45 2.04
CA MET A 359 -7.85 22.75 1.26
C MET A 359 -9.20 22.75 2.01
N ILE A 360 -9.18 22.66 3.34
CA ILE A 360 -10.40 22.83 4.17
C ILE A 360 -10.98 24.22 3.92
N GLU A 361 -10.14 25.26 3.95
CA GLU A 361 -10.56 26.63 3.67
C GLU A 361 -11.23 26.74 2.30
N ARG A 362 -10.62 26.17 1.27
CA ARG A 362 -11.18 26.13 -0.08
C ARG A 362 -12.53 25.41 -0.14
N LEU A 363 -12.63 24.23 0.47
CA LEU A 363 -13.85 23.44 0.48
C LEU A 363 -15.00 24.18 1.22
N ILE A 364 -14.69 24.96 2.27
CA ILE A 364 -15.65 25.81 2.98
C ILE A 364 -16.11 26.95 2.06
N GLN A 365 -15.18 27.67 1.41
CA GLN A 365 -15.48 28.79 0.51
C GLN A 365 -16.36 28.36 -0.67
N GLU A 366 -16.17 27.14 -1.18
CA GLU A 366 -16.93 26.58 -2.30
C GLU A 366 -18.23 25.85 -1.86
N ASP A 367 -18.58 25.89 -0.56
CA ASP A 367 -19.77 25.24 0.01
C ASP A 367 -19.83 23.72 -0.26
N LEU A 368 -18.69 23.04 -0.18
CA LEU A 368 -18.55 21.60 -0.41
C LEU A 368 -18.57 20.77 0.88
N LEU A 369 -18.54 21.41 2.05
CA LEU A 369 -18.61 20.75 3.35
C LEU A 369 -19.97 21.02 4.02
N GLN A 370 -20.35 20.14 4.94
CA GLN A 370 -21.43 20.39 5.87
C GLN A 370 -20.89 20.77 7.25
N LYS A 371 -21.66 21.59 7.99
CA LYS A 371 -21.28 21.91 9.37
C LYS A 371 -21.40 20.69 10.25
N LEU A 372 -20.45 20.53 11.15
CA LEU A 372 -20.44 19.48 12.15
C LEU A 372 -21.51 19.73 13.22
N ASP A 373 -22.14 18.67 13.68
CA ASP A 373 -23.05 18.72 14.81
C ASP A 373 -22.26 18.58 16.13
N HIS A 374 -21.90 19.71 16.72
CA HIS A 374 -21.13 19.74 17.97
C HIS A 374 -21.81 19.00 19.14
N SER A 375 -23.13 18.81 19.10
CA SER A 375 -23.83 18.03 20.15
C SER A 375 -23.48 16.54 20.10
N LYS A 376 -22.91 16.06 18.98
CA LYS A 376 -22.47 14.68 18.76
C LYS A 376 -20.96 14.49 18.92
N LEU A 377 -20.20 15.59 19.02
CA LEU A 377 -18.75 15.57 19.15
C LEU A 377 -18.35 15.59 20.62
N THR A 378 -17.89 14.45 21.14
CA THR A 378 -17.40 14.30 22.52
C THR A 378 -15.89 14.52 22.63
N CYS A 379 -15.19 14.61 21.51
CA CYS A 379 -13.74 14.72 21.44
C CYS A 379 -13.18 16.15 21.58
N MET A 380 -14.01 17.19 21.37
CA MET A 380 -13.54 18.58 21.29
C MET A 380 -12.81 19.08 22.53
N ASP A 381 -13.19 18.63 23.72
CA ASP A 381 -12.56 19.01 24.98
C ASP A 381 -11.19 18.33 25.20
N LYS A 382 -10.92 17.25 24.46
CA LYS A 382 -9.68 16.48 24.52
C LYS A 382 -8.57 17.04 23.61
N LEU A 383 -8.95 17.90 22.65
CA LEU A 383 -8.01 18.48 21.70
C LEU A 383 -7.11 19.54 22.37
N ALA A 384 -5.87 19.61 21.93
CA ALA A 384 -4.93 20.64 22.34
C ALA A 384 -5.43 22.04 21.92
N ASP A 385 -5.22 23.05 22.75
CA ASP A 385 -5.68 24.41 22.45
C ASP A 385 -4.97 25.04 21.25
N SER A 386 -3.74 24.57 20.96
CA SER A 386 -2.93 25.01 19.82
C SER A 386 -3.52 24.64 18.43
N VAL A 387 -4.40 23.66 18.35
CA VAL A 387 -5.00 23.19 17.09
C VAL A 387 -6.47 23.59 16.96
N LYS A 388 -7.06 24.25 17.95
CA LYS A 388 -8.43 24.75 17.89
C LYS A 388 -8.48 26.18 17.35
N GLY A 389 -9.55 26.50 16.64
CA GLY A 389 -9.81 27.86 16.17
C GLY A 389 -8.78 28.41 15.20
N LEU A 390 -8.18 27.56 14.39
CA LEU A 390 -7.20 27.96 13.37
C LEU A 390 -7.85 28.82 12.27
N PRO A 391 -7.07 29.65 11.55
CA PRO A 391 -7.60 30.64 10.60
C PRO A 391 -8.54 30.08 9.55
N TYR A 392 -8.35 28.86 9.10
CA TYR A 392 -9.18 28.22 8.09
C TYR A 392 -10.60 27.81 8.58
N ASP A 393 -10.76 27.60 9.91
CA ASP A 393 -12.05 27.30 10.55
C ASP A 393 -12.07 27.81 12.00
N PRO A 394 -12.21 29.13 12.22
CA PRO A 394 -11.99 29.75 13.54
C PRO A 394 -12.90 29.25 14.67
N ASN A 395 -14.02 28.64 14.34
CA ASN A 395 -14.97 28.11 15.32
C ASN A 395 -15.03 26.58 15.33
N ASN A 396 -14.19 25.90 14.55
CA ASN A 396 -14.27 24.46 14.30
C ASN A 396 -15.68 24.00 13.86
N GLU A 397 -16.34 24.82 13.03
CA GLU A 397 -17.71 24.51 12.57
C GLU A 397 -17.75 23.39 11.53
N TYR A 398 -16.64 23.17 10.81
CA TYR A 398 -16.55 22.22 9.69
C TYR A 398 -15.52 21.11 9.90
N SER A 399 -14.58 21.30 10.84
CA SER A 399 -13.39 20.44 10.97
C SER A 399 -13.09 20.05 12.40
N VAL A 400 -12.57 18.82 12.58
CA VAL A 400 -11.96 18.34 13.83
C VAL A 400 -10.51 18.03 13.54
N PRO A 401 -9.54 18.72 14.17
CA PRO A 401 -8.12 18.46 14.01
C PRO A 401 -7.75 16.98 14.21
N TYR A 402 -6.90 16.48 13.33
CA TYR A 402 -6.47 15.07 13.31
C TYR A 402 -4.99 14.94 13.63
N PHE A 403 -4.12 15.45 12.74
CA PHE A 403 -2.71 15.61 12.95
C PHE A 403 -2.27 17.05 12.71
N TRP A 404 -1.14 17.44 13.27
CA TRP A 404 -0.54 18.75 13.07
C TRP A 404 0.97 18.69 13.22
N GLY A 405 1.65 19.71 12.76
CA GLY A 405 3.10 19.74 12.81
C GLY A 405 3.71 20.98 12.20
N THR A 406 5.00 20.92 11.97
CA THR A 406 5.79 21.97 11.35
C THR A 406 6.58 21.43 10.15
N VAL A 407 7.10 22.33 9.32
CA VAL A 407 8.13 22.01 8.34
C VAL A 407 9.45 22.56 8.86
N GLY A 408 10.50 21.77 8.80
CA GLY A 408 11.81 22.18 9.32
C GLY A 408 12.96 21.52 8.57
N ILE A 409 14.13 21.61 9.17
CA ILE A 409 15.38 21.08 8.63
C ILE A 409 15.72 19.81 9.37
N VAL A 410 15.69 18.65 8.69
CA VAL A 410 16.36 17.44 9.19
C VAL A 410 17.83 17.52 8.84
N TYR A 411 18.73 17.16 9.77
CA TYR A 411 20.16 17.28 9.59
C TYR A 411 20.95 16.16 10.27
N ASP A 412 22.08 15.80 9.70
CA ASP A 412 23.04 14.86 10.29
C ASP A 412 23.97 15.61 11.27
N LYS A 413 23.83 15.36 12.56
CA LYS A 413 24.61 15.96 13.66
C LYS A 413 26.14 15.78 13.51
N ARG A 414 26.57 14.81 12.69
CA ARG A 414 27.99 14.56 12.41
C ARG A 414 28.56 15.43 11.32
N LYS A 415 27.69 15.97 10.44
CA LYS A 415 28.05 16.77 9.26
C LYS A 415 27.73 18.25 9.44
N VAL A 416 26.68 18.58 10.20
CA VAL A 416 26.16 19.93 10.36
C VAL A 416 26.39 20.44 11.78
N ASP A 417 26.97 21.62 11.91
CA ASP A 417 27.08 22.32 13.19
C ASP A 417 25.75 23.04 13.50
N VAL A 418 25.20 22.80 14.68
CA VAL A 418 23.96 23.45 15.15
C VAL A 418 24.07 24.99 15.09
N LYS A 419 25.27 25.55 15.24
CA LYS A 419 25.48 27.00 15.14
C LYS A 419 25.19 27.54 13.76
N ASP A 420 25.53 26.79 12.69
CA ASP A 420 25.23 27.20 11.33
C ASP A 420 23.69 27.27 11.13
N LEU A 421 22.95 26.28 11.68
CA LEU A 421 21.48 26.28 11.69
C LEU A 421 20.90 27.46 12.45
N GLU A 422 21.48 27.81 13.63
CA GLU A 422 21.02 28.93 14.46
C GLU A 422 21.27 30.30 13.82
N GLU A 423 22.38 30.46 13.09
CA GLU A 423 22.77 31.69 12.44
C GLU A 423 22.07 31.91 11.10
N GLU A 424 21.92 30.86 10.30
CA GLU A 424 21.45 30.94 8.92
C GLU A 424 19.97 30.53 8.76
N GLY A 425 19.46 29.69 9.64
CA GLY A 425 18.11 29.14 9.50
C GLY A 425 17.93 28.40 8.18
N PHE A 426 16.89 28.71 7.41
CA PHE A 426 16.72 28.15 6.07
C PHE A 426 17.76 28.68 5.04
N GLY A 427 18.48 29.76 5.35
CA GLY A 427 19.58 30.26 4.51
C GLY A 427 20.70 29.25 4.30
N ILE A 428 20.86 28.28 5.23
CA ILE A 428 21.84 27.19 5.16
C ILE A 428 21.74 26.36 3.88
N PHE A 429 20.59 26.37 3.21
CA PHE A 429 20.38 25.69 1.93
C PHE A 429 21.17 26.36 0.77
N LEU A 430 21.78 27.54 1.00
CA LEU A 430 22.69 28.20 0.10
C LEU A 430 24.14 28.30 0.63
N ASP A 431 24.45 27.67 1.78
CA ASP A 431 25.82 27.60 2.26
C ASP A 431 26.65 26.61 1.43
N GLU A 432 27.66 27.13 0.74
CA GLU A 432 28.57 26.35 -0.11
C GLU A 432 29.26 25.19 0.62
N LYS A 433 29.33 25.23 1.96
CA LYS A 433 29.85 24.16 2.81
C LYS A 433 29.08 22.82 2.62
N TYR A 434 27.80 22.91 2.30
CA TYR A 434 26.90 21.76 2.14
C TYR A 434 26.55 21.46 0.69
N LYS A 435 27.27 22.02 -0.27
CA LYS A 435 27.03 21.78 -1.69
C LYS A 435 27.08 20.30 -2.06
N GLY A 436 26.05 19.83 -2.76
CA GLY A 436 25.87 18.42 -3.15
C GLY A 436 25.35 17.52 -2.02
N ASP A 437 25.13 18.06 -0.80
CA ASP A 437 24.73 17.30 0.40
C ASP A 437 23.37 17.78 0.97
N VAL A 438 22.45 18.21 0.07
CA VAL A 438 21.17 18.85 0.40
C VAL A 438 20.01 18.20 -0.34
N TYR A 439 18.90 17.97 0.37
CA TYR A 439 17.60 17.58 -0.18
C TYR A 439 16.59 18.72 -0.06
N LEU A 440 15.86 18.99 -1.15
CA LEU A 440 14.70 19.88 -1.16
C LEU A 440 13.44 19.04 -1.39
N TYR A 441 12.38 19.31 -0.61
CA TYR A 441 11.13 18.57 -0.74
C TYR A 441 10.33 19.05 -1.97
N ASP A 442 9.78 18.10 -2.77
CA ASP A 442 8.95 18.45 -3.94
C ASP A 442 7.55 18.90 -3.52
N SER A 443 7.52 20.04 -2.82
CA SER A 443 6.31 20.76 -2.47
C SER A 443 6.49 22.22 -2.85
N GLU A 444 5.66 22.73 -3.77
CA GLU A 444 5.70 24.15 -4.17
C GLU A 444 5.53 25.05 -2.96
N ARG A 445 4.55 24.72 -2.13
CA ARG A 445 4.13 25.49 -0.96
C ARG A 445 5.24 25.60 0.08
N ASP A 446 5.82 24.46 0.47
CA ASP A 446 6.80 24.43 1.54
C ASP A 446 8.17 24.92 1.08
N SER A 447 8.52 24.71 -0.18
CA SER A 447 9.73 25.26 -0.77
C SER A 447 9.66 26.79 -0.90
N PHE A 448 8.52 27.35 -1.35
CA PHE A 448 8.31 28.79 -1.35
C PHE A 448 8.26 29.36 0.07
N MET A 449 7.63 28.68 1.04
CA MET A 449 7.65 29.07 2.46
C MET A 449 9.10 29.23 2.95
N MET A 450 9.95 28.24 2.70
CA MET A 450 11.36 28.27 3.09
C MET A 450 12.09 29.51 2.52
N ALA A 451 11.92 29.79 1.23
CA ALA A 451 12.53 30.94 0.57
C ALA A 451 11.98 32.27 1.11
N LEU A 452 10.66 32.41 1.23
CA LEU A 452 9.99 33.61 1.75
C LEU A 452 10.42 33.91 3.19
N LYS A 453 10.45 32.90 4.06
CA LYS A 453 10.90 33.06 5.46
C LYS A 453 12.38 33.44 5.55
N THR A 454 13.22 32.94 4.65
CA THR A 454 14.64 33.36 4.56
C THR A 454 14.76 34.84 4.18
N LEU A 455 13.95 35.29 3.24
CA LEU A 455 13.92 36.70 2.79
C LEU A 455 13.19 37.63 3.78
N GLY A 456 12.57 37.09 4.83
CA GLY A 456 11.88 37.86 5.85
C GLY A 456 10.43 38.22 5.51
N TYR A 457 9.85 37.54 4.51
CA TYR A 457 8.47 37.74 4.06
C TYR A 457 7.49 36.76 4.75
N SER A 458 6.19 37.09 4.70
CA SER A 458 5.15 36.15 5.06
C SER A 458 5.05 35.04 4.00
N MET A 459 4.84 33.80 4.43
CA MET A 459 4.58 32.71 3.50
C MET A 459 3.22 32.84 2.79
N ASN A 460 2.33 33.68 3.31
CA ASN A 460 1.02 34.00 2.76
C ASN A 460 1.04 35.32 1.94
N THR A 461 2.20 35.80 1.52
CA THR A 461 2.29 37.03 0.72
C THR A 461 1.52 36.87 -0.61
N THR A 462 0.83 37.93 -1.00
CA THR A 462 0.21 38.10 -2.33
C THR A 462 0.99 39.06 -3.22
N ASN A 463 2.15 39.55 -2.75
CA ASN A 463 3.01 40.45 -3.50
C ASN A 463 3.83 39.66 -4.53
N GLU A 464 3.53 39.88 -5.80
CA GLU A 464 4.22 39.20 -6.90
C GLU A 464 5.74 39.42 -6.91
N GLN A 465 6.23 40.56 -6.43
CA GLN A 465 7.66 40.83 -6.34
C GLN A 465 8.32 39.94 -5.27
N GLU A 466 7.73 39.81 -4.10
CA GLU A 466 8.24 38.92 -3.03
C GLU A 466 8.25 37.46 -3.48
N ILE A 467 7.21 37.03 -4.21
CA ILE A 467 7.12 35.68 -4.80
C ILE A 467 8.22 35.48 -5.86
N GLN A 468 8.50 36.50 -6.68
CA GLN A 468 9.56 36.46 -7.68
C GLN A 468 10.95 36.40 -7.03
N GLU A 469 11.20 37.12 -5.96
CA GLU A 469 12.45 37.07 -5.19
C GLU A 469 12.65 35.69 -4.55
N ALA A 470 11.58 35.08 -4.01
CA ALA A 470 11.62 33.73 -3.49
C ALA A 470 11.91 32.69 -4.59
N TYR A 471 11.34 32.87 -5.78
CA TYR A 471 11.62 32.01 -6.93
C TYR A 471 13.12 32.12 -7.33
N GLU A 472 13.68 33.31 -7.40
CA GLU A 472 15.11 33.52 -7.74
C GLU A 472 16.02 32.85 -6.70
N TRP A 473 15.66 32.92 -5.42
CA TRP A 473 16.35 32.25 -4.34
C TRP A 473 16.29 30.70 -4.50
N LEU A 474 15.13 30.13 -4.85
CA LEU A 474 14.97 28.69 -5.10
C LEU A 474 15.76 28.22 -6.33
N VAL A 475 15.77 29.02 -7.42
CA VAL A 475 16.58 28.74 -8.60
C VAL A 475 18.06 28.72 -8.22
N GLN A 476 18.53 29.68 -7.40
CA GLN A 476 19.91 29.69 -6.92
C GLN A 476 20.22 28.40 -6.12
N CYS A 477 19.31 27.92 -5.25
CA CYS A 477 19.51 26.68 -4.53
C CYS A 477 19.76 25.50 -5.48
N VAL A 478 18.95 25.32 -6.50
CA VAL A 478 19.07 24.15 -7.39
C VAL A 478 20.22 24.28 -8.40
N GLU A 479 20.56 25.51 -8.86
CA GLU A 479 21.62 25.70 -9.83
C GLU A 479 23.03 25.74 -9.21
N THR A 480 23.15 26.24 -7.96
CA THR A 480 24.48 26.47 -7.36
C THR A 480 24.86 25.41 -6.35
N MET A 481 23.87 24.79 -5.67
CA MET A 481 24.10 23.89 -4.55
C MET A 481 24.03 22.40 -4.91
N ASP A 482 23.74 22.06 -6.16
CA ASP A 482 23.57 20.64 -6.58
C ASP A 482 22.53 19.92 -5.67
N THR A 483 21.39 20.60 -5.52
CA THR A 483 20.32 20.18 -4.62
C THR A 483 19.42 19.19 -5.31
N GLU A 484 19.19 18.04 -4.69
CA GLU A 484 18.23 17.05 -5.19
C GLU A 484 16.82 17.36 -4.69
N ILE A 485 15.86 17.43 -5.62
CA ILE A 485 14.43 17.56 -5.30
C ILE A 485 13.85 16.14 -5.17
N VAL A 486 13.29 15.81 -4.00
CA VAL A 486 12.77 14.50 -3.66
C VAL A 486 11.40 14.60 -2.99
N THR A 487 10.64 13.52 -2.97
CA THR A 487 9.40 13.38 -2.21
C THR A 487 9.67 12.54 -0.94
N ASP A 488 8.89 11.51 -0.70
CA ASP A 488 9.00 10.65 0.48
C ASP A 488 10.35 9.89 0.56
N GLU A 489 11.11 9.84 -0.53
CA GLU A 489 12.47 9.26 -0.51
C GLU A 489 13.42 9.96 0.47
N ILE A 490 13.12 11.22 0.84
CA ILE A 490 13.91 11.95 1.83
C ILE A 490 13.94 11.21 3.17
N ILE A 491 12.87 10.56 3.56
CA ILE A 491 12.71 9.85 4.84
C ILE A 491 13.80 8.78 4.96
N ASP A 492 13.81 7.82 4.03
CA ASP A 492 14.80 6.74 4.02
C ASP A 492 16.22 7.23 3.79
N ASN A 493 16.39 8.22 2.92
CA ASN A 493 17.69 8.76 2.59
C ASN A 493 18.34 9.48 3.78
N MET A 494 17.56 10.25 4.53
CA MET A 494 18.05 10.93 5.74
C MET A 494 18.25 9.93 6.89
N ALA A 495 17.36 8.97 7.10
CA ALA A 495 17.56 7.90 8.09
C ALA A 495 18.88 7.13 7.85
N GLN A 496 19.27 6.94 6.59
CA GLN A 496 20.56 6.34 6.22
C GLN A 496 21.76 7.31 6.28
N GLY A 497 21.53 8.60 6.57
CA GLY A 497 22.58 9.62 6.64
C GLY A 497 23.25 9.94 5.29
N ARG A 498 22.50 9.78 4.17
CA ARG A 498 23.05 9.97 2.82
C ARG A 498 23.48 11.41 2.56
N LYS A 499 22.69 12.40 3.01
CA LYS A 499 23.02 13.82 2.89
C LYS A 499 23.08 14.51 4.26
N ALA A 500 23.57 15.76 4.28
CA ALA A 500 23.72 16.54 5.48
C ALA A 500 22.42 17.20 5.93
N LEU A 501 21.63 17.71 4.98
CA LEU A 501 20.48 18.58 5.22
C LEU A 501 19.28 18.15 4.36
N GLY A 502 18.07 18.37 4.87
CA GLY A 502 16.85 18.21 4.08
C GLY A 502 15.67 19.01 4.65
N LEU A 503 14.83 19.54 3.77
CA LEU A 503 13.55 20.13 4.15
C LEU A 503 12.52 19.00 4.34
N ILE A 504 11.87 18.91 5.51
CA ILE A 504 11.01 17.79 5.84
C ILE A 504 9.87 18.20 6.78
N TYR A 505 8.76 17.44 6.77
CA TYR A 505 7.72 17.54 7.79
C TYR A 505 8.15 16.94 9.13
N SER A 506 7.67 17.51 10.23
CA SER A 506 8.08 17.11 11.59
C SER A 506 7.76 15.66 11.91
N GLY A 507 6.63 15.11 11.45
CA GLY A 507 6.30 13.70 11.65
C GLY A 507 7.25 12.75 10.93
N ASP A 508 7.65 13.08 9.70
CA ASP A 508 8.66 12.30 8.97
C ASP A 508 10.04 12.43 9.62
N ALA A 509 10.37 13.62 10.16
CA ALA A 509 11.60 13.82 10.93
C ALA A 509 11.58 13.03 12.24
N THR A 510 10.42 12.87 12.90
CA THR A 510 10.25 12.00 14.07
C THR A 510 10.68 10.58 13.74
N TYR A 511 10.17 10.02 12.64
CA TYR A 511 10.58 8.70 12.17
C TYR A 511 12.08 8.62 11.85
N VAL A 512 12.63 9.61 11.13
CA VAL A 512 14.07 9.66 10.79
C VAL A 512 14.94 9.67 12.04
N MET A 513 14.53 10.41 13.09
CA MET A 513 15.27 10.49 14.36
C MET A 513 15.12 9.22 15.21
N ASP A 514 13.98 8.55 15.18
CA ASP A 514 13.77 7.25 15.83
C ASP A 514 14.65 6.17 15.20
N GLU A 515 14.79 6.16 13.86
CA GLU A 515 15.65 5.21 13.13
C GLU A 515 17.15 5.53 13.26
N ASN A 516 17.53 6.78 13.49
CA ASN A 516 18.94 7.21 13.51
C ASN A 516 19.20 8.33 14.51
N GLU A 517 19.78 8.00 15.67
CA GLU A 517 20.14 8.93 16.75
C GLU A 517 21.07 10.09 16.33
N ASN A 518 21.80 9.92 15.21
CA ASN A 518 22.66 10.97 14.68
C ASN A 518 21.89 12.04 13.90
N MET A 519 20.61 11.85 13.66
CA MET A 519 19.77 12.83 13.00
C MET A 519 19.18 13.81 14.01
N GLY A 520 18.92 15.02 13.56
CA GLY A 520 18.28 16.07 14.34
C GLY A 520 17.26 16.82 13.52
N TYR A 521 16.37 17.53 14.17
CA TYR A 521 15.38 18.40 13.55
C TYR A 521 15.51 19.82 14.07
N TYR A 522 15.47 20.79 13.19
CA TYR A 522 15.62 22.20 13.53
C TYR A 522 14.52 23.05 12.91
N MET A 523 13.86 23.85 13.72
CA MET A 523 12.85 24.84 13.30
C MET A 523 13.48 26.25 13.32
N PRO A 524 13.69 26.88 12.14
CA PRO A 524 14.33 28.21 12.06
C PRO A 524 13.57 29.29 12.81
N LYS A 525 14.31 30.23 13.42
CA LYS A 525 13.76 31.37 14.15
C LYS A 525 13.07 32.38 13.24
N SER A 526 13.35 32.34 11.93
CA SER A 526 12.67 33.14 10.91
C SER A 526 11.19 32.79 10.72
N GLY A 527 10.75 31.68 11.30
CA GLY A 527 9.39 31.14 11.17
C GLY A 527 9.31 30.00 10.19
N THR A 528 8.22 29.25 10.28
CA THR A 528 7.92 28.12 9.41
C THR A 528 6.42 27.94 9.21
N ASN A 529 6.04 26.94 8.40
CA ASN A 529 4.68 26.47 8.25
C ASN A 529 4.26 25.66 9.49
N LEU A 530 3.17 26.07 10.12
CA LEU A 530 2.43 25.30 11.10
C LEU A 530 1.20 24.73 10.38
N TRP A 531 1.28 23.47 9.97
CA TRP A 531 0.22 22.82 9.23
C TRP A 531 -0.71 22.00 10.15
N SER A 532 -1.95 21.83 9.72
CA SER A 532 -2.94 20.99 10.40
C SER A 532 -3.80 20.29 9.37
N ASP A 533 -3.91 18.97 9.53
CA ASP A 533 -4.87 18.16 8.80
C ASP A 533 -6.07 17.88 9.72
N ALA A 534 -7.26 17.90 9.15
CA ALA A 534 -8.46 17.72 9.95
C ALA A 534 -9.51 16.85 9.25
N MET A 535 -10.31 16.19 10.06
CA MET A 535 -11.45 15.41 9.61
C MET A 535 -12.61 16.32 9.28
N VAL A 536 -13.17 16.20 8.08
CA VAL A 536 -14.30 17.00 7.59
C VAL A 536 -15.35 16.12 6.92
N ILE A 537 -16.62 16.52 6.95
CA ILE A 537 -17.72 15.78 6.36
C ILE A 537 -18.16 16.48 5.07
N PRO A 538 -18.06 15.85 3.89
CA PRO A 538 -18.51 16.45 2.63
C PRO A 538 -20.02 16.68 2.62
N LYS A 539 -20.45 17.69 1.86
CA LYS A 539 -21.86 18.09 1.79
C LYS A 539 -22.81 17.00 1.31
N ASN A 540 -22.30 16.08 0.49
CA ASN A 540 -23.06 14.95 -0.08
C ASN A 540 -22.84 13.62 0.66
N ALA A 541 -22.27 13.64 1.86
CA ALA A 541 -22.10 12.44 2.68
C ALA A 541 -23.44 11.73 2.91
N LYS A 542 -23.43 10.41 2.79
CA LYS A 542 -24.62 9.57 2.95
C LYS A 542 -24.86 9.17 4.41
N ASN A 543 -23.76 9.01 5.17
CA ASN A 543 -23.78 8.52 6.54
C ASN A 543 -23.09 9.51 7.51
N PRO A 544 -23.60 10.77 7.63
CA PRO A 544 -22.95 11.77 8.48
C PRO A 544 -22.96 11.40 9.97
N GLU A 545 -23.93 10.63 10.44
CA GLU A 545 -23.99 10.13 11.83
C GLU A 545 -22.82 9.17 12.11
N LEU A 546 -22.57 8.26 11.18
CA LEU A 546 -21.47 7.30 11.28
C LEU A 546 -20.11 8.02 11.16
N ALA A 547 -20.03 9.09 10.32
CA ALA A 547 -18.85 9.94 10.23
C ALA A 547 -18.55 10.65 11.57
N HIS A 548 -19.55 11.19 12.27
CA HIS A 548 -19.37 11.78 13.61
C HIS A 548 -18.91 10.73 14.64
N ALA A 549 -19.43 9.50 14.56
CA ALA A 549 -19.01 8.42 15.45
C ALA A 549 -17.53 8.08 15.21
N PHE A 550 -17.09 8.00 13.94
CA PHE A 550 -15.69 7.75 13.62
C PHE A 550 -14.78 8.91 14.04
N ILE A 551 -15.19 10.17 13.84
CA ILE A 551 -14.45 11.34 14.30
C ILE A 551 -14.20 11.27 15.82
N ASN A 552 -15.23 10.96 16.61
CA ASN A 552 -15.07 10.79 18.05
C ASN A 552 -14.09 9.64 18.38
N TYR A 553 -14.25 8.49 17.73
CA TYR A 553 -13.42 7.32 17.95
C TYR A 553 -11.93 7.59 17.62
N ALA A 554 -11.67 8.18 16.45
CA ALA A 554 -10.33 8.51 16.01
C ALA A 554 -9.65 9.60 16.84
N SER A 555 -10.44 10.47 17.48
CA SER A 555 -9.94 11.55 18.33
C SER A 555 -9.94 11.20 19.81
N ASP A 556 -10.53 10.07 20.25
CA ASP A 556 -10.43 9.59 21.62
C ASP A 556 -9.04 9.00 21.90
N TYR A 557 -8.69 8.79 23.16
CA TYR A 557 -7.36 8.37 23.58
C TYR A 557 -6.86 7.14 22.80
N ALA A 558 -7.63 6.05 22.79
CA ALA A 558 -7.22 4.81 22.15
C ALA A 558 -6.97 4.95 20.63
N GLY A 559 -7.92 5.55 19.91
CA GLY A 559 -7.79 5.77 18.47
C GLY A 559 -6.72 6.80 18.11
N ALA A 560 -6.62 7.88 18.88
CA ALA A 560 -5.60 8.90 18.67
C ALA A 560 -4.19 8.39 18.98
N TYR A 561 -4.04 7.53 20.00
CA TYR A 561 -2.77 6.90 20.34
C TYR A 561 -2.31 5.92 19.24
N ASP A 562 -3.19 5.01 18.81
CA ASP A 562 -2.91 4.07 17.72
C ASP A 562 -2.50 4.81 16.43
N ASN A 563 -3.23 5.88 16.10
CA ASN A 563 -2.91 6.73 14.96
C ASN A 563 -1.54 7.39 15.07
N SER A 564 -1.28 8.08 16.16
CA SER A 564 -0.07 8.91 16.29
C SER A 564 1.20 8.08 16.50
N SER A 565 1.10 7.01 17.27
CA SER A 565 2.19 6.05 17.48
C SER A 565 2.62 5.35 16.19
N TYR A 566 1.63 4.97 15.35
CA TYR A 566 1.89 4.31 14.08
C TYR A 566 2.41 5.27 13.00
N VAL A 567 1.75 6.45 12.87
CA VAL A 567 2.05 7.41 11.79
C VAL A 567 3.28 8.27 12.09
N GLY A 568 3.59 8.51 13.37
CA GLY A 568 4.70 9.38 13.81
C GLY A 568 4.36 10.86 13.83
N TYR A 569 3.12 11.26 13.52
CA TYR A 569 2.71 12.65 13.50
C TYR A 569 2.05 13.04 14.82
N THR A 570 2.23 14.30 15.21
CA THR A 570 1.73 14.83 16.48
C THR A 570 0.21 14.71 16.55
N SER A 571 -0.26 14.05 17.60
CA SER A 571 -1.69 13.94 17.87
C SER A 571 -2.34 15.28 18.15
N ALA A 572 -3.54 15.49 17.64
CA ALA A 572 -4.38 16.60 18.05
C ALA A 572 -4.95 16.40 19.48
N ASN A 573 -5.02 15.16 19.98
CA ASN A 573 -5.41 14.86 21.36
C ASN A 573 -4.26 15.18 22.32
N LYS A 574 -4.52 16.08 23.27
CA LYS A 574 -3.50 16.60 24.18
C LYS A 574 -2.88 15.51 25.07
N GLU A 575 -3.72 14.64 25.65
CA GLU A 575 -3.25 13.58 26.55
C GLU A 575 -2.36 12.59 25.81
N VAL A 576 -2.76 12.21 24.59
CA VAL A 576 -1.97 11.33 23.71
C VAL A 576 -0.64 11.98 23.31
N MET A 577 -0.67 13.26 22.95
CA MET A 577 0.55 14.00 22.60
C MET A 577 1.54 14.01 23.78
N ASP A 578 1.06 14.29 24.98
CA ASP A 578 1.88 14.35 26.19
C ASP A 578 2.43 12.95 26.55
N ASP A 579 1.64 11.89 26.40
CA ASP A 579 2.05 10.53 26.74
C ASP A 579 3.05 9.93 25.74
N ILE A 580 2.86 10.17 24.43
CA ILE A 580 3.78 9.66 23.38
C ILE A 580 5.17 10.31 23.48
N TYR A 581 5.23 11.59 23.86
CA TYR A 581 6.50 12.32 24.06
C TYR A 581 7.11 12.11 25.44
N GLY A 582 6.29 11.77 26.43
CA GLY A 582 6.66 11.64 27.83
C GLY A 582 7.56 10.43 28.13
N GLU A 583 7.95 10.30 29.41
CA GLU A 583 8.79 9.19 29.91
C GLU A 583 8.11 7.83 29.61
N GLY A 584 8.78 6.98 28.84
CA GLY A 584 8.29 5.67 28.41
C GLY A 584 7.35 5.69 27.20
N GLY A 585 7.11 6.84 26.59
CA GLY A 585 6.32 6.98 25.35
C GLY A 585 7.10 6.57 24.11
N ASP A 586 6.38 6.32 23.01
CA ASP A 586 6.95 5.79 21.77
C ASP A 586 7.98 6.73 21.12
N TYR A 587 7.84 8.05 21.36
CA TYR A 587 8.75 9.09 20.85
C TYR A 587 9.36 9.94 21.98
N GLU A 588 9.72 9.28 23.10
CA GLU A 588 10.34 9.94 24.26
C GLU A 588 11.57 10.77 23.82
N GLY A 589 11.50 12.08 24.07
CA GLY A 589 12.61 12.99 23.84
C GLY A 589 12.93 13.29 22.36
N ILE A 590 12.09 12.90 21.43
CA ILE A 590 12.22 13.27 20.02
C ILE A 590 11.56 14.63 19.76
N ASP A 591 12.37 15.70 19.77
CA ASP A 591 11.88 17.08 19.66
C ASP A 591 11.05 17.37 18.41
N ALA A 592 11.24 16.60 17.33
CA ALA A 592 10.46 16.75 16.10
C ALA A 592 8.96 16.43 16.29
N TYR A 593 8.64 15.57 17.29
CA TYR A 593 7.26 15.18 17.57
C TYR A 593 6.43 16.33 18.17
N ILE A 594 7.07 17.26 18.91
CA ILE A 594 6.36 18.39 19.55
C ILE A 594 6.54 19.67 18.73
N PRO A 595 5.51 20.15 18.01
CA PRO A 595 5.59 21.40 17.28
C PRO A 595 5.80 22.59 18.20
N ARG A 596 6.64 23.52 17.77
CA ARG A 596 6.82 24.82 18.43
C ARG A 596 5.57 25.69 18.24
N ILE A 597 5.06 26.28 19.31
CA ILE A 597 3.84 27.13 19.28
C ILE A 597 4.05 28.57 19.75
N ASP A 598 5.27 28.94 20.16
CA ASP A 598 5.60 30.22 20.79
C ASP A 598 6.32 31.21 19.89
N ASN A 599 6.59 30.86 18.65
CA ASN A 599 7.22 31.76 17.68
C ASN A 599 6.15 32.49 16.83
N PRO A 600 5.99 33.82 17.00
CA PRO A 600 4.97 34.59 16.28
C PRO A 600 5.21 34.71 14.77
N LYS A 601 6.34 34.20 14.28
CA LYS A 601 6.66 34.15 12.84
C LYS A 601 6.25 32.84 12.18
N ASP A 602 5.83 31.85 12.97
CA ASP A 602 5.22 30.64 12.44
C ASP A 602 3.81 30.96 11.92
N GLU A 603 3.47 30.49 10.76
CA GLU A 603 2.20 30.81 10.10
C GLU A 603 1.49 29.53 9.66
N VAL A 604 0.15 29.61 9.58
CA VAL A 604 -0.68 28.62 8.91
C VAL A 604 -0.93 29.11 7.49
N PHE A 605 -0.99 28.24 6.50
CA PHE A 605 -1.32 28.60 5.14
C PHE A 605 -2.74 29.13 5.03
N VAL A 606 -2.88 30.20 4.25
CA VAL A 606 -4.19 30.77 3.85
C VAL A 606 -4.37 30.52 2.36
N TYR A 607 -5.54 30.01 1.97
CA TYR A 607 -5.83 29.71 0.57
C TYR A 607 -5.98 31.00 -0.26
N ASN A 608 -5.19 31.08 -1.34
CA ASN A 608 -5.31 32.13 -2.36
C ASN A 608 -5.06 31.52 -3.74
N GLU A 609 -6.09 31.50 -4.59
CA GLU A 609 -6.04 30.84 -5.89
C GLU A 609 -5.02 31.48 -6.85
N ASP A 610 -4.93 32.81 -6.87
CA ASP A 610 -4.01 33.54 -7.76
C ASP A 610 -2.55 33.27 -7.35
N THR A 611 -2.26 33.39 -6.06
CA THR A 611 -0.92 33.11 -5.52
C THR A 611 -0.50 31.67 -5.78
N LYS A 612 -1.40 30.70 -5.52
CA LYS A 612 -1.14 29.28 -5.78
C LYS A 612 -0.80 29.01 -7.25
N LYS A 613 -1.54 29.63 -8.17
CA LYS A 613 -1.26 29.47 -9.61
C LYS A 613 0.13 30.05 -9.99
N ILE A 614 0.46 31.23 -9.47
CA ILE A 614 1.76 31.86 -9.73
C ILE A 614 2.89 30.98 -9.19
N MET A 615 2.79 30.53 -7.93
CA MET A 615 3.82 29.69 -7.30
C MET A 615 3.96 28.35 -8.01
N GLY A 616 2.86 27.71 -8.44
CA GLY A 616 2.88 26.44 -9.17
C GLY A 616 3.58 26.53 -10.53
N ASP A 617 3.33 27.63 -11.28
CA ASP A 617 4.02 27.89 -12.54
C ASP A 617 5.53 28.12 -12.31
N LEU A 618 5.89 28.88 -11.28
CA LEU A 618 7.28 29.16 -10.93
C LEU A 618 7.99 27.92 -10.38
N TRP A 619 7.32 27.08 -9.56
CA TRP A 619 7.88 25.82 -9.07
C TRP A 619 8.21 24.86 -10.21
N SER A 620 7.35 24.79 -11.21
CA SER A 620 7.64 24.01 -12.42
C SER A 620 8.92 24.47 -13.12
N ARG A 621 9.22 25.78 -13.12
CA ARG A 621 10.48 26.34 -13.66
C ARG A 621 11.68 26.03 -12.78
N VAL A 622 11.54 26.03 -11.45
CA VAL A 622 12.60 25.59 -10.51
C VAL A 622 13.00 24.15 -10.81
N LYS A 623 12.01 23.25 -10.98
CA LYS A 623 12.28 21.84 -11.34
C LYS A 623 12.98 21.68 -12.70
N ILE A 624 12.64 22.51 -13.67
CA ILE A 624 13.34 22.53 -14.96
C ILE A 624 14.78 23.04 -14.78
N ALA A 625 15.02 24.06 -13.95
CA ALA A 625 16.37 24.54 -13.65
C ALA A 625 17.22 23.45 -12.98
N ALA A 626 16.66 22.74 -11.99
CA ALA A 626 17.31 21.60 -11.36
C ALA A 626 17.72 20.52 -12.37
N SER A 627 16.80 20.14 -13.29
CA SER A 627 17.07 19.14 -14.32
C SER A 627 18.13 19.55 -15.36
N ASN A 628 18.43 20.83 -15.48
CA ASN A 628 19.45 21.35 -16.40
C ASN A 628 20.82 21.55 -15.72
N ALA A 629 20.86 21.51 -14.39
CA ALA A 629 22.10 21.64 -13.61
C ALA A 629 22.88 20.32 -13.51
N ASP A 630 22.19 19.17 -13.71
CA ASP A 630 22.77 17.82 -13.85
C ASP A 630 23.37 17.63 -15.28
#